data_8ee13273131ef9c99c7e8270268ba584
#
_entry.id   8ee13273131ef9c99c7e8270268ba584
#
_cell.length_a   1.000
_cell.length_b   1.000
_cell.length_c   1.000
_cell.angle_alpha   90.00
_cell.angle_beta   90.00
_cell.angle_gamma   90.00
#
_symmetry.space_group_name_H-M   'P 1'
#
loop_
_entity.id
_entity.type
_entity.pdbx_description
1 polymer ?
#
loop_
_entity_poly.entity_id
_entity_poly.type
_entity_poly.pdbx_seq_one_letter_code
_entity_poly.pdbx_strand_id
1 'polypeptide(L)'
;MFRAYQLLAAALLIAASTAFAGESGVFSHQTVQAGDITLHYEFADAQSLAKQREFTAVITDGIRYYQQLFAGYPLDLTGKPYTDITVRVRHGKHLSGEADPKLLLLTWSDGMMFGIHNWQTLLLHEIFHLWSAESFRYQNGREHWFNEGFAEFYAFKAATQLGYISKRDALAIAAQPIGFYHSATGLGKLSLRDAGKDNQSKLDNYFLLYHGGWVAAMLLDHDIRSRTANKHSLDTVMRWLYQHYPRNIKLYNNADIIAAIKAGSGLDYQVFFTRYIEGTDTMPVAQHFDLGKALWDFEFNPEQQHQHVYLYHTLGILTDRQL
;
A
#
# COMPACT_ATOMS: atom_id res chain seq x y z
N MET A 1 -23.53 7.10 11.49
CA MET A 1 -22.61 7.61 10.47
C MET A 1 -21.57 6.55 10.04
N PHE A 2 -20.81 5.91 10.93
CA PHE A 2 -19.78 4.92 10.58
C PHE A 2 -20.26 3.69 9.77
N ARG A 3 -21.43 3.11 10.06
CA ARG A 3 -21.98 2.00 9.25
C ARG A 3 -22.26 2.39 7.78
N ALA A 4 -22.57 3.65 7.54
CA ALA A 4 -22.79 4.14 6.18
C ALA A 4 -21.47 4.22 5.38
N TYR A 5 -20.35 4.55 6.02
CA TYR A 5 -19.03 4.57 5.36
C TYR A 5 -18.51 3.16 5.04
N GLN A 6 -18.77 2.17 5.88
CA GLN A 6 -18.39 0.77 5.60
C GLN A 6 -19.19 0.18 4.43
N LEU A 7 -20.50 0.48 4.36
CA LEU A 7 -21.33 0.09 3.22
C LEU A 7 -20.95 0.81 1.93
N LEU A 8 -20.49 2.05 2.04
CA LEU A 8 -20.00 2.83 0.89
C LEU A 8 -18.66 2.28 0.38
N ALA A 9 -17.75 1.89 1.27
CA ALA A 9 -16.46 1.27 0.91
C ALA A 9 -16.66 -0.07 0.21
N ALA A 10 -17.56 -0.91 0.73
CA ALA A 10 -17.95 -2.18 0.11
C ALA A 10 -18.59 -1.98 -1.27
N ALA A 11 -19.47 -0.98 -1.42
CA ALA A 11 -20.10 -0.67 -2.70
C ALA A 11 -19.12 -0.13 -3.75
N LEU A 12 -18.09 0.60 -3.34
CA LEU A 12 -17.06 1.16 -4.23
C LEU A 12 -16.13 0.09 -4.80
N LEU A 13 -15.73 -0.89 -3.99
CA LEU A 13 -14.89 -2.02 -4.45
C LEU A 13 -15.64 -2.97 -5.41
N ILE A 14 -16.94 -3.23 -5.18
CA ILE A 14 -17.77 -4.05 -6.08
C ILE A 14 -18.03 -3.31 -7.40
N ALA A 15 -18.20 -1.98 -7.35
CA ALA A 15 -18.43 -1.17 -8.55
C ALA A 15 -17.22 -1.08 -9.47
N ALA A 16 -15.99 -1.27 -8.97
CA ALA A 16 -14.78 -1.19 -9.78
C ALA A 16 -14.69 -2.33 -10.82
N SER A 17 -14.88 -3.57 -10.41
CA SER A 17 -14.78 -4.74 -11.30
C SER A 17 -15.92 -4.85 -12.31
N THR A 18 -17.13 -4.40 -11.96
CA THR A 18 -18.29 -4.44 -12.87
C THR A 18 -18.35 -3.25 -13.83
N ALA A 19 -17.72 -2.15 -13.50
CA ALA A 19 -17.85 -0.91 -14.25
C ALA A 19 -16.97 -0.84 -15.51
N PHE A 20 -15.84 -1.57 -15.57
CA PHE A 20 -15.07 -1.72 -16.81
C PHE A 20 -15.67 -2.73 -17.79
N ALA A 21 -16.54 -3.64 -17.32
CA ALA A 21 -17.18 -4.65 -18.16
C ALA A 21 -18.38 -4.13 -18.98
N GLY A 22 -18.87 -2.92 -18.73
CA GLY A 22 -20.13 -2.40 -19.27
C GLY A 22 -20.03 -1.34 -20.37
N GLU A 23 -18.88 -0.74 -20.64
CA GLU A 23 -18.72 0.32 -21.66
C GLU A 23 -17.69 -0.07 -22.72
N SER A 24 -18.19 -0.48 -23.87
CA SER A 24 -17.45 -0.85 -25.06
C SER A 24 -17.02 0.40 -25.87
N GLY A 25 -16.09 1.20 -25.36
CA GLY A 25 -15.59 2.33 -26.14
C GLY A 25 -14.30 2.91 -25.57
N VAL A 26 -13.14 2.48 -26.07
CA VAL A 26 -11.89 3.19 -25.85
C VAL A 26 -11.93 4.48 -26.67
N PHE A 27 -11.83 5.63 -26.01
CA PHE A 27 -11.78 6.95 -26.66
C PHE A 27 -10.46 7.16 -27.40
N SER A 28 -9.33 6.71 -26.82
CA SER A 28 -7.99 6.87 -27.41
C SER A 28 -7.01 5.81 -26.90
N HIS A 29 -6.15 5.38 -27.79
CA HIS A 29 -4.97 4.55 -27.48
C HIS A 29 -3.72 5.39 -27.58
N GLN A 30 -2.82 5.27 -26.62
CA GLN A 30 -1.50 5.90 -26.62
C GLN A 30 -0.44 4.91 -26.15
N THR A 31 0.78 5.06 -26.64
CA THR A 31 1.94 4.28 -26.19
C THR A 31 3.03 5.22 -25.74
N VAL A 32 3.56 4.99 -24.52
CA VAL A 32 4.58 5.84 -23.89
C VAL A 32 5.65 4.96 -23.29
N GLN A 33 6.92 5.34 -23.45
CA GLN A 33 8.04 4.67 -22.80
C GLN A 33 8.25 5.22 -21.39
N ALA A 34 8.26 4.34 -20.38
CA ALA A 34 8.50 4.64 -18.97
C ALA A 34 9.72 3.85 -18.47
N GLY A 35 10.92 4.38 -18.66
CA GLY A 35 12.15 3.62 -18.44
C GLY A 35 12.24 2.43 -19.41
N ASP A 36 12.40 1.21 -18.87
CA ASP A 36 12.47 -0.03 -19.66
C ASP A 36 11.10 -0.68 -19.89
N ILE A 37 10.00 -0.07 -19.40
CA ILE A 37 8.64 -0.58 -19.55
C ILE A 37 7.87 0.29 -20.53
N THR A 38 7.18 -0.34 -21.47
CA THR A 38 6.26 0.31 -22.40
C THR A 38 4.86 0.36 -21.77
N LEU A 39 4.27 1.56 -21.66
CA LEU A 39 2.91 1.77 -21.20
C LEU A 39 1.95 1.87 -22.38
N HIS A 40 0.97 0.98 -22.43
CA HIS A 40 -0.11 1.00 -23.41
C HIS A 40 -1.37 1.56 -22.78
N TYR A 41 -1.68 2.83 -23.04
CA TYR A 41 -2.86 3.50 -22.51
C TYR A 41 -4.11 3.19 -23.31
N GLU A 42 -5.20 2.94 -22.59
CA GLU A 42 -6.58 2.89 -23.09
C GLU A 42 -7.39 3.93 -22.31
N PHE A 43 -7.65 5.09 -22.92
CA PHE A 43 -8.44 6.15 -22.29
C PHE A 43 -9.90 6.00 -22.66
N ALA A 44 -10.79 6.04 -21.67
CA ALA A 44 -12.23 5.97 -21.89
C ALA A 44 -12.87 7.34 -22.21
N ASP A 45 -12.16 8.45 -21.95
CA ASP A 45 -12.68 9.80 -22.11
C ASP A 45 -11.58 10.85 -22.39
N ALA A 46 -12.01 12.01 -22.88
CA ALA A 46 -11.10 13.11 -23.22
C ALA A 46 -10.45 13.75 -21.99
N GLN A 47 -11.11 13.73 -20.82
CA GLN A 47 -10.55 14.29 -19.58
C GLN A 47 -9.37 13.44 -19.10
N SER A 48 -9.51 12.12 -19.17
CA SER A 48 -8.44 11.19 -18.85
C SER A 48 -7.26 11.32 -19.83
N LEU A 49 -7.53 11.46 -21.12
CA LEU A 49 -6.49 11.70 -22.13
C LEU A 49 -5.71 12.99 -21.84
N ALA A 50 -6.41 14.07 -21.45
CA ALA A 50 -5.77 15.35 -21.13
C ALA A 50 -4.78 15.27 -19.96
N LYS A 51 -4.97 14.33 -19.02
CA LYS A 51 -4.09 14.06 -17.87
C LYS A 51 -3.02 12.99 -18.13
N GLN A 52 -2.85 12.51 -19.36
CA GLN A 52 -1.90 11.45 -19.71
C GLN A 52 -0.50 11.69 -19.14
N ARG A 53 0.02 12.91 -19.22
CA ARG A 53 1.37 13.25 -18.73
C ARG A 53 1.48 13.08 -17.21
N GLU A 54 0.45 13.46 -16.47
CA GLU A 54 0.40 13.33 -15.02
C GLU A 54 0.38 11.84 -14.62
N PHE A 55 -0.48 11.03 -15.26
CA PHE A 55 -0.51 9.58 -15.02
C PHE A 55 0.84 8.93 -15.34
N THR A 56 1.44 9.29 -16.49
CA THR A 56 2.74 8.76 -16.88
C THR A 56 3.83 9.12 -15.86
N ALA A 57 3.83 10.33 -15.32
CA ALA A 57 4.78 10.75 -14.31
C ALA A 57 4.64 9.88 -13.04
N VAL A 58 3.43 9.74 -12.49
CA VAL A 58 3.19 8.93 -11.29
C VAL A 58 3.54 7.47 -11.51
N ILE A 59 3.19 6.88 -12.66
CA ILE A 59 3.53 5.48 -12.98
C ILE A 59 5.04 5.30 -13.10
N THR A 60 5.72 6.19 -13.80
CA THR A 60 7.18 6.12 -13.98
C THR A 60 7.92 6.25 -12.64
N ASP A 61 7.50 7.21 -11.82
CA ASP A 61 8.08 7.44 -10.49
C ASP A 61 7.78 6.26 -9.55
N GLY A 62 6.55 5.74 -9.56
CA GLY A 62 6.14 4.58 -8.77
C GLY A 62 6.91 3.31 -9.16
N ILE A 63 7.01 3.01 -10.46
CA ILE A 63 7.80 1.87 -10.96
C ILE A 63 9.26 2.00 -10.52
N ARG A 64 9.87 3.17 -10.68
CA ARG A 64 11.27 3.42 -10.27
C ARG A 64 11.44 3.26 -8.76
N TYR A 65 10.50 3.80 -7.97
CA TYR A 65 10.53 3.69 -6.52
C TYR A 65 10.47 2.23 -6.06
N TYR A 66 9.50 1.46 -6.57
CA TYR A 66 9.34 0.06 -6.18
C TYR A 66 10.43 -0.85 -6.78
N GLN A 67 10.96 -0.54 -7.96
CA GLN A 67 12.14 -1.22 -8.49
C GLN A 67 13.34 -1.09 -7.54
N GLN A 68 13.54 0.08 -6.95
CA GLN A 68 14.60 0.28 -5.94
C GLN A 68 14.30 -0.47 -4.64
N LEU A 69 13.04 -0.40 -4.18
CA LEU A 69 12.57 -1.11 -2.98
C LEU A 69 12.84 -2.62 -3.09
N PHE A 70 12.40 -3.25 -4.18
CA PHE A 70 12.49 -4.69 -4.38
C PHE A 70 13.83 -5.14 -4.99
N ALA A 71 14.65 -4.22 -5.47
CA ALA A 71 15.87 -4.47 -6.25
C ALA A 71 15.61 -5.32 -7.51
N GLY A 72 14.48 -5.08 -8.19
CA GLY A 72 14.09 -5.79 -9.41
C GLY A 72 12.76 -5.30 -9.97
N TYR A 73 12.49 -5.62 -11.24
CA TYR A 73 11.23 -5.31 -11.92
C TYR A 73 10.10 -6.26 -11.49
N PRO A 74 8.82 -5.88 -11.69
CA PRO A 74 7.73 -6.83 -11.51
C PRO A 74 7.86 -7.99 -12.49
N LEU A 75 7.50 -9.20 -12.04
CA LEU A 75 7.68 -10.44 -12.76
C LEU A 75 6.34 -10.97 -13.28
N ASP A 76 6.34 -11.49 -14.49
CA ASP A 76 5.21 -12.23 -15.05
C ASP A 76 5.08 -13.64 -14.46
N LEU A 77 4.03 -14.36 -14.88
CA LEU A 77 3.78 -15.73 -14.42
C LEU A 77 4.85 -16.75 -14.84
N THR A 78 5.79 -16.35 -15.71
CA THR A 78 6.95 -17.18 -16.08
C THR A 78 8.21 -16.79 -15.29
N GLY A 79 8.14 -15.78 -14.44
CA GLY A 79 9.26 -15.25 -13.66
C GLY A 79 10.16 -14.28 -14.45
N LYS A 80 9.68 -13.78 -15.60
CA LYS A 80 10.42 -12.77 -16.38
C LYS A 80 9.97 -11.37 -16.02
N PRO A 81 10.88 -10.37 -16.06
CA PRO A 81 10.54 -8.97 -15.89
C PRO A 81 9.47 -8.50 -16.89
N TYR A 82 8.57 -7.64 -16.42
CA TYR A 82 7.63 -6.96 -17.32
C TYR A 82 8.37 -6.04 -18.28
N THR A 83 7.97 -6.08 -19.54
CA THR A 83 8.43 -5.18 -20.62
C THR A 83 7.35 -4.19 -21.03
N ASP A 84 6.11 -4.49 -20.68
CA ASP A 84 4.92 -3.73 -21.04
C ASP A 84 3.85 -3.82 -19.96
N ILE A 85 3.05 -2.76 -19.84
CA ILE A 85 1.88 -2.68 -18.95
C ILE A 85 0.77 -1.95 -19.70
N THR A 86 -0.44 -2.52 -19.69
CA THR A 86 -1.65 -1.82 -20.15
C THR A 86 -2.20 -0.95 -19.01
N VAL A 87 -2.56 0.29 -19.31
CA VAL A 87 -3.12 1.25 -18.35
C VAL A 87 -4.46 1.73 -18.86
N ARG A 88 -5.55 1.29 -18.24
CA ARG A 88 -6.92 1.73 -18.53
C ARG A 88 -7.33 2.84 -17.60
N VAL A 89 -7.69 3.98 -18.14
CA VAL A 89 -8.00 5.17 -17.35
C VAL A 89 -9.34 5.74 -17.77
N ARG A 90 -10.17 6.08 -16.78
CA ARG A 90 -11.39 6.85 -16.98
C ARG A 90 -11.60 7.86 -15.86
N HIS A 91 -12.33 8.92 -16.17
CA HIS A 91 -12.85 9.84 -15.16
C HIS A 91 -14.15 9.30 -14.54
N GLY A 92 -14.34 9.50 -13.24
CA GLY A 92 -15.53 9.03 -12.52
C GLY A 92 -15.82 9.85 -11.27
N LYS A 93 -16.96 9.56 -10.64
CA LYS A 93 -17.38 10.24 -9.41
C LYS A 93 -16.54 9.83 -8.19
N HIS A 94 -16.04 8.60 -8.20
CA HIS A 94 -15.31 8.00 -7.08
C HIS A 94 -14.03 7.40 -7.58
N LEU A 95 -12.99 7.51 -6.74
CA LEU A 95 -11.72 6.85 -6.97
C LEU A 95 -11.88 5.33 -6.86
N SER A 96 -11.32 4.59 -7.81
CA SER A 96 -11.13 3.15 -7.71
C SER A 96 -9.93 2.72 -8.54
N GLY A 97 -9.26 1.66 -8.11
CA GLY A 97 -8.14 1.07 -8.80
C GLY A 97 -8.18 -0.45 -8.73
N GLU A 98 -7.44 -1.10 -9.62
CA GLU A 98 -7.22 -2.54 -9.63
C GLU A 98 -5.93 -2.83 -10.38
N ALA A 99 -5.15 -3.77 -9.90
CA ALA A 99 -3.97 -4.29 -10.57
C ALA A 99 -4.12 -5.77 -10.89
N ASP A 100 -3.95 -6.12 -12.16
CA ASP A 100 -3.87 -7.49 -12.66
C ASP A 100 -2.51 -7.72 -13.35
N PRO A 101 -2.16 -8.94 -13.75
CA PRO A 101 -0.93 -9.18 -14.50
C PRO A 101 -0.83 -8.27 -15.72
N LYS A 102 0.16 -7.39 -15.73
CA LYS A 102 0.43 -6.40 -16.78
C LYS A 102 -0.72 -5.40 -17.05
N LEU A 103 -1.61 -5.19 -16.09
CA LEU A 103 -2.76 -4.30 -16.24
C LEU A 103 -2.93 -3.44 -14.99
N LEU A 104 -3.11 -2.13 -15.20
CA LEU A 104 -3.53 -1.18 -14.20
C LEU A 104 -4.86 -0.56 -14.63
N LEU A 105 -5.85 -0.64 -13.77
CA LEU A 105 -7.15 0.01 -13.95
C LEU A 105 -7.24 1.20 -13.01
N LEU A 106 -7.63 2.37 -13.50
CA LEU A 106 -7.82 3.57 -12.69
C LEU A 106 -9.10 4.28 -13.08
N THR A 107 -10.03 4.40 -12.14
CA THR A 107 -11.07 5.42 -12.19
C THR A 107 -10.62 6.57 -11.32
N TRP A 108 -10.28 7.71 -11.92
CA TRP A 108 -9.78 8.88 -11.20
C TRP A 108 -10.88 9.92 -10.98
N SER A 109 -10.72 10.74 -9.95
CA SER A 109 -11.49 11.94 -9.67
C SER A 109 -10.59 12.94 -8.95
N ASP A 110 -10.99 14.22 -8.92
CA ASP A 110 -10.27 15.27 -8.17
C ASP A 110 -10.56 15.21 -6.66
N GLY A 111 -11.47 14.33 -6.23
CA GLY A 111 -11.82 14.12 -4.83
C GLY A 111 -10.83 13.22 -4.09
N MET A 112 -11.00 13.15 -2.78
CA MET A 112 -10.25 12.23 -1.91
C MET A 112 -11.15 11.07 -1.47
N MET A 113 -10.58 9.86 -1.45
CA MET A 113 -11.23 8.69 -0.86
C MET A 113 -10.84 8.60 0.62
N PHE A 114 -11.85 8.61 1.50
CA PHE A 114 -11.69 8.57 2.98
C PHE A 114 -10.80 9.66 3.58
N GLY A 115 -10.49 10.74 2.84
CA GLY A 115 -9.56 11.78 3.30
C GLY A 115 -8.08 11.37 3.30
N ILE A 116 -7.76 10.19 2.80
CA ILE A 116 -6.40 9.63 2.75
C ILE A 116 -5.87 9.59 1.34
N HIS A 117 -6.64 9.02 0.40
CA HIS A 117 -6.21 8.81 -0.97
C HIS A 117 -6.69 9.91 -1.90
N ASN A 118 -5.77 10.48 -2.64
CA ASN A 118 -6.01 11.08 -3.94
C ASN A 118 -5.71 10.05 -5.04
N TRP A 119 -5.94 10.37 -6.30
CA TRP A 119 -5.71 9.43 -7.39
C TRP A 119 -4.22 9.03 -7.54
N GLN A 120 -3.26 9.87 -7.12
CA GLN A 120 -1.83 9.55 -7.16
C GLN A 120 -1.48 8.46 -6.14
N THR A 121 -1.95 8.60 -4.91
CA THR A 121 -1.71 7.59 -3.86
C THR A 121 -2.40 6.27 -4.18
N LEU A 122 -3.62 6.31 -4.74
CA LEU A 122 -4.30 5.11 -5.18
C LEU A 122 -3.54 4.42 -6.32
N LEU A 123 -3.06 5.19 -7.31
CA LEU A 123 -2.29 4.63 -8.41
C LEU A 123 -0.98 4.00 -7.91
N LEU A 124 -0.31 4.61 -6.94
CA LEU A 124 0.88 4.03 -6.29
C LEU A 124 0.54 2.73 -5.53
N HIS A 125 -0.65 2.61 -4.92
CA HIS A 125 -1.14 1.38 -4.31
C HIS A 125 -1.27 0.26 -5.37
N GLU A 126 -1.90 0.53 -6.49
CA GLU A 126 -2.06 -0.44 -7.57
C GLU A 126 -0.72 -0.84 -8.21
N ILE A 127 0.19 0.13 -8.37
CA ILE A 127 1.54 -0.18 -8.88
C ILE A 127 2.30 -1.10 -7.91
N PHE A 128 2.14 -0.94 -6.58
CA PHE A 128 2.76 -1.83 -5.61
C PHE A 128 2.32 -3.29 -5.79
N HIS A 129 1.05 -3.51 -6.16
CA HIS A 129 0.51 -4.85 -6.41
C HIS A 129 1.16 -5.58 -7.60
N LEU A 130 1.79 -4.88 -8.55
CA LEU A 130 2.57 -5.54 -9.60
C LEU A 130 3.73 -6.38 -9.02
N TRP A 131 4.20 -6.04 -7.81
CA TRP A 131 5.15 -6.86 -7.04
C TRP A 131 4.43 -7.73 -6.02
N SER A 132 3.66 -7.14 -5.10
CA SER A 132 3.15 -7.83 -3.90
C SER A 132 2.02 -8.83 -4.17
N ALA A 133 1.34 -8.74 -5.32
CA ALA A 133 0.28 -9.66 -5.71
C ALA A 133 0.63 -10.44 -6.97
N GLU A 134 1.46 -9.85 -7.86
CA GLU A 134 1.72 -10.43 -9.17
C GLU A 134 3.11 -11.08 -9.27
N SER A 135 4.15 -10.53 -8.68
CA SER A 135 5.50 -11.13 -8.70
C SER A 135 5.71 -12.14 -7.59
N PHE A 136 5.19 -11.89 -6.40
CA PHE A 136 5.09 -12.83 -5.28
C PHE A 136 3.68 -12.75 -4.69
N ARG A 137 3.11 -13.89 -4.28
CA ARG A 137 1.69 -13.96 -3.93
C ARG A 137 1.42 -14.87 -2.74
N TYR A 138 0.39 -14.54 -1.98
CA TYR A 138 -0.14 -15.32 -0.87
C TYR A 138 -0.93 -16.56 -1.35
N GLN A 139 -0.98 -17.60 -0.48
CA GLN A 139 -1.70 -18.85 -0.76
C GLN A 139 -3.22 -18.69 -0.75
N ASN A 140 -3.75 -17.86 0.16
CA ASN A 140 -5.20 -17.70 0.36
C ASN A 140 -5.55 -16.33 0.96
N GLY A 141 -6.83 -15.97 0.99
CA GLY A 141 -7.31 -14.66 1.42
C GLY A 141 -7.01 -14.27 2.87
N ARG A 142 -6.56 -15.20 3.71
CA ARG A 142 -6.17 -14.87 5.10
C ARG A 142 -4.95 -13.96 5.21
N GLU A 143 -4.15 -13.82 4.15
CA GLU A 143 -3.02 -12.92 4.06
C GLU A 143 -3.38 -11.58 3.36
N HIS A 144 -4.66 -11.29 3.08
CA HIS A 144 -5.10 -10.00 2.52
C HIS A 144 -4.72 -8.80 3.40
N TRP A 145 -4.69 -8.95 4.73
CA TRP A 145 -4.25 -7.91 5.65
C TRP A 145 -2.81 -7.44 5.34
N PHE A 146 -1.94 -8.38 4.96
CA PHE A 146 -0.57 -8.09 4.56
C PHE A 146 -0.53 -7.48 3.15
N ASN A 147 -1.22 -8.10 2.20
CA ASN A 147 -1.21 -7.61 0.81
C ASN A 147 -1.78 -6.19 0.70
N GLU A 148 -2.98 -5.97 1.22
CA GLU A 148 -3.66 -4.68 1.11
C GLU A 148 -3.10 -3.62 2.08
N GLY A 149 -2.93 -3.98 3.35
CA GLY A 149 -2.44 -3.03 4.35
C GLY A 149 -1.02 -2.58 4.10
N PHE A 150 -0.17 -3.44 3.57
CA PHE A 150 1.19 -3.07 3.18
C PHE A 150 1.20 -2.26 1.87
N ALA A 151 0.28 -2.53 0.94
CA ALA A 151 0.11 -1.68 -0.24
C ALA A 151 -0.30 -0.26 0.16
N GLU A 152 -1.23 -0.09 1.11
CA GLU A 152 -1.59 1.21 1.70
C GLU A 152 -0.37 1.92 2.30
N PHE A 153 0.36 1.22 3.15
CA PHE A 153 1.56 1.76 3.82
C PHE A 153 2.62 2.21 2.80
N TYR A 154 2.93 1.36 1.82
CA TYR A 154 3.96 1.66 0.83
C TYR A 154 3.53 2.72 -0.19
N ALA A 155 2.26 2.76 -0.57
CA ALA A 155 1.72 3.83 -1.42
C ALA A 155 1.85 5.20 -0.76
N PHE A 156 1.50 5.29 0.51
CA PHE A 156 1.63 6.50 1.31
C PHE A 156 3.11 6.91 1.48
N LYS A 157 3.98 5.97 1.85
CA LYS A 157 5.43 6.20 1.98
C LYS A 157 6.05 6.66 0.66
N ALA A 158 5.71 6.01 -0.45
CA ALA A 158 6.16 6.40 -1.79
C ALA A 158 5.66 7.79 -2.16
N ALA A 159 4.36 8.09 -1.96
CA ALA A 159 3.78 9.40 -2.26
C ALA A 159 4.46 10.53 -1.48
N THR A 160 4.84 10.28 -0.22
CA THR A 160 5.59 11.24 0.59
C THR A 160 7.01 11.45 0.05
N GLN A 161 7.74 10.39 -0.24
CA GLN A 161 9.12 10.48 -0.75
C GLN A 161 9.20 11.08 -2.16
N LEU A 162 8.18 10.84 -2.99
CA LEU A 162 8.07 11.37 -4.36
C LEU A 162 7.49 12.80 -4.41
N GLY A 163 7.00 13.33 -3.27
CA GLY A 163 6.48 14.69 -3.15
C GLY A 163 5.02 14.85 -3.58
N TYR A 164 4.26 13.75 -3.77
CA TYR A 164 2.82 13.79 -4.02
C TYR A 164 2.01 14.08 -2.74
N ILE A 165 2.61 13.86 -1.58
CA ILE A 165 2.12 14.28 -0.26
C ILE A 165 3.24 15.10 0.39
N SER A 166 2.91 16.25 0.97
CA SER A 166 3.90 17.04 1.70
C SER A 166 4.34 16.29 2.98
N LYS A 167 5.57 16.52 3.43
CA LYS A 167 6.09 15.91 4.67
C LYS A 167 5.23 16.24 5.90
N ARG A 168 4.69 17.46 5.95
CA ARG A 168 3.76 17.91 6.98
C ARG A 168 2.45 17.11 6.92
N ASP A 169 1.87 17.00 5.73
CA ASP A 169 0.60 16.29 5.56
C ASP A 169 0.76 14.80 5.84
N ALA A 170 1.93 14.22 5.58
CA ALA A 170 2.25 12.85 5.91
C ALA A 170 2.07 12.56 7.42
N LEU A 171 2.53 13.45 8.30
CA LEU A 171 2.32 13.30 9.74
C LEU A 171 0.84 13.43 10.14
N ALA A 172 0.11 14.36 9.53
CA ALA A 172 -1.31 14.55 9.80
C ALA A 172 -2.16 13.37 9.29
N ILE A 173 -1.89 12.89 8.07
CA ILE A 173 -2.61 11.78 7.45
C ILE A 173 -2.33 10.45 8.17
N ALA A 174 -1.12 10.22 8.69
CA ALA A 174 -0.77 8.97 9.38
C ALA A 174 -1.64 8.67 10.62
N ALA A 175 -2.30 9.67 11.19
CA ALA A 175 -3.27 9.46 12.27
C ALA A 175 -4.60 8.83 11.81
N GLN A 176 -4.96 8.98 10.53
CA GLN A 176 -6.26 8.52 10.00
C GLN A 176 -6.37 6.99 9.95
N PRO A 177 -5.41 6.20 9.38
CA PRO A 177 -5.49 4.75 9.42
C PRO A 177 -5.56 4.20 10.85
N ILE A 178 -4.88 4.85 11.81
CA ILE A 178 -4.96 4.50 13.22
C ILE A 178 -6.38 4.72 13.74
N GLY A 179 -7.00 5.86 13.44
CA GLY A 179 -8.37 6.18 13.80
C GLY A 179 -9.38 5.20 13.19
N PHE A 180 -9.23 4.85 11.91
CA PHE A 180 -10.09 3.88 11.24
C PHE A 180 -9.93 2.46 11.79
N TYR A 181 -8.70 2.03 12.08
CA TYR A 181 -8.44 0.76 12.77
C TYR A 181 -9.15 0.70 14.11
N HIS A 182 -9.02 1.74 14.96
CA HIS A 182 -9.69 1.80 16.27
C HIS A 182 -11.22 1.88 16.18
N SER A 183 -11.77 2.37 15.07
CA SER A 183 -13.21 2.45 14.83
C SER A 183 -13.80 1.21 14.15
N ALA A 184 -12.96 0.24 13.76
CA ALA A 184 -13.40 -0.95 13.05
C ALA A 184 -14.31 -1.83 13.91
N THR A 185 -15.47 -2.23 13.37
CA THR A 185 -16.49 -3.00 14.11
C THR A 185 -16.02 -4.38 14.54
N GLY A 186 -15.07 -4.97 13.82
CA GLY A 186 -14.45 -6.26 14.11
C GLY A 186 -13.31 -6.22 15.13
N LEU A 187 -12.83 -5.03 15.52
CA LEU A 187 -11.71 -4.88 16.45
C LEU A 187 -12.01 -5.56 17.80
N GLY A 188 -11.05 -6.34 18.31
CA GLY A 188 -11.19 -7.13 19.53
C GLY A 188 -12.10 -8.35 19.42
N LYS A 189 -12.65 -8.65 18.25
CA LYS A 189 -13.58 -9.76 17.99
C LYS A 189 -13.14 -10.67 16.85
N LEU A 190 -12.44 -10.13 15.89
CA LEU A 190 -12.01 -10.79 14.67
C LEU A 190 -10.52 -10.52 14.46
N SER A 191 -9.78 -11.55 14.08
CA SER A 191 -8.36 -11.40 13.71
C SER A 191 -8.22 -10.71 12.34
N LEU A 192 -7.08 -10.09 12.08
CA LEU A 192 -6.80 -9.52 10.75
C LEU A 192 -6.87 -10.59 9.66
N ARG A 193 -6.44 -11.82 9.95
CA ARG A 193 -6.49 -12.95 9.03
C ARG A 193 -7.92 -13.39 8.72
N ASP A 194 -8.80 -13.43 9.72
CA ASP A 194 -10.19 -13.81 9.50
C ASP A 194 -11.00 -12.71 8.84
N ALA A 195 -10.62 -11.44 9.02
CA ALA A 195 -11.19 -10.31 8.30
C ALA A 195 -11.02 -10.41 6.78
N GLY A 196 -9.96 -11.08 6.31
CA GLY A 196 -9.68 -11.26 4.89
C GLY A 196 -9.95 -12.64 4.31
N LYS A 197 -10.57 -13.57 5.07
CA LYS A 197 -10.68 -14.99 4.69
C LYS A 197 -11.39 -15.24 3.35
N ASP A 198 -12.32 -14.38 2.97
CA ASP A 198 -13.07 -14.39 1.72
C ASP A 198 -13.47 -12.96 1.32
N ASN A 199 -13.98 -12.79 0.09
CA ASN A 199 -14.34 -11.48 -0.45
C ASN A 199 -15.42 -10.77 0.37
N GLN A 200 -16.42 -11.48 0.89
CA GLN A 200 -17.47 -10.87 1.71
C GLN A 200 -16.90 -10.39 3.05
N SER A 201 -16.09 -11.21 3.71
CA SER A 201 -15.41 -10.84 4.96
C SER A 201 -14.49 -9.63 4.76
N LYS A 202 -13.75 -9.57 3.64
CA LYS A 202 -12.90 -8.43 3.24
C LYS A 202 -13.70 -7.13 3.14
N LEU A 203 -14.87 -7.18 2.50
CA LEU A 203 -15.76 -6.01 2.33
C LEU A 203 -16.37 -5.57 3.67
N ASP A 204 -16.88 -6.51 4.45
CA ASP A 204 -17.55 -6.24 5.73
C ASP A 204 -16.58 -5.69 6.79
N ASN A 205 -15.28 -6.02 6.67
CA ASN A 205 -14.25 -5.66 7.62
C ASN A 205 -13.14 -4.78 7.01
N TYR A 206 -13.48 -3.98 6.00
CA TYR A 206 -12.52 -3.14 5.26
C TYR A 206 -11.57 -2.36 6.20
N PHE A 207 -12.10 -1.62 7.17
CA PHE A 207 -11.28 -0.81 8.07
C PHE A 207 -10.37 -1.65 8.98
N LEU A 208 -10.83 -2.82 9.41
CA LEU A 208 -9.99 -3.73 10.18
C LEU A 208 -8.88 -4.31 9.30
N LEU A 209 -9.19 -4.73 8.09
CA LEU A 209 -8.26 -5.39 7.19
C LEU A 209 -7.20 -4.43 6.64
N TYR A 210 -7.65 -3.37 5.94
CA TYR A 210 -6.76 -2.43 5.24
C TYR A 210 -5.99 -1.56 6.24
N HIS A 211 -6.69 -0.90 7.14
CA HIS A 211 -6.02 0.01 8.08
C HIS A 211 -5.37 -0.73 9.25
N GLY A 212 -5.90 -1.88 9.67
CA GLY A 212 -5.19 -2.76 10.62
C GLY A 212 -3.89 -3.29 10.03
N GLY A 213 -3.88 -3.69 8.76
CA GLY A 213 -2.68 -4.09 8.03
C GLY A 213 -1.68 -2.94 7.88
N TRP A 214 -2.16 -1.72 7.57
CA TRP A 214 -1.31 -0.52 7.53
C TRP A 214 -0.68 -0.20 8.89
N VAL A 215 -1.48 -0.22 9.96
CA VAL A 215 -0.99 -0.02 11.33
C VAL A 215 0.04 -1.07 11.72
N ALA A 216 -0.17 -2.34 11.34
CA ALA A 216 0.81 -3.41 11.56
C ALA A 216 2.13 -3.12 10.82
N ALA A 217 2.05 -2.66 9.56
CA ALA A 217 3.24 -2.28 8.78
C ALA A 217 4.01 -1.11 9.42
N MET A 218 3.30 -0.06 9.90
CA MET A 218 3.92 1.06 10.61
C MET A 218 4.63 0.60 11.88
N LEU A 219 3.99 -0.23 12.70
CA LEU A 219 4.57 -0.75 13.95
C LEU A 219 5.80 -1.61 13.67
N LEU A 220 5.72 -2.51 12.70
CA LEU A 220 6.83 -3.39 12.34
C LEU A 220 8.02 -2.59 11.77
N ASP A 221 7.78 -1.65 10.83
CA ASP A 221 8.87 -0.85 10.25
C ASP A 221 9.56 0.01 11.31
N HIS A 222 8.78 0.68 12.16
CA HIS A 222 9.31 1.50 13.25
C HIS A 222 10.11 0.68 14.27
N ASP A 223 9.58 -0.47 14.72
CA ASP A 223 10.26 -1.31 15.71
C ASP A 223 11.53 -1.96 15.12
N ILE A 224 11.48 -2.45 13.88
CA ILE A 224 12.67 -2.97 13.20
C ILE A 224 13.75 -1.87 13.10
N ARG A 225 13.40 -0.68 12.64
CA ARG A 225 14.33 0.45 12.51
C ARG A 225 14.94 0.84 13.85
N SER A 226 14.12 1.00 14.90
CA SER A 226 14.60 1.40 16.22
C SER A 226 15.52 0.35 16.86
N ARG A 227 15.16 -0.94 16.76
CA ARG A 227 15.94 -2.03 17.36
C ARG A 227 17.22 -2.37 16.60
N THR A 228 17.30 -1.99 15.33
CA THR A 228 18.47 -2.23 14.48
C THR A 228 19.29 -0.95 14.19
N ALA A 229 18.96 0.16 14.86
CA ALA A 229 19.57 1.46 14.58
C ALA A 229 19.53 1.79 13.08
N ASN A 230 18.35 1.60 12.46
CA ASN A 230 18.03 1.83 11.04
C ASN A 230 18.83 0.96 10.04
N LYS A 231 19.53 -0.10 10.49
CA LYS A 231 20.24 -1.02 9.59
C LYS A 231 19.29 -1.89 8.77
N HIS A 232 18.09 -2.15 9.30
CA HIS A 232 17.04 -2.92 8.67
C HIS A 232 15.70 -2.19 8.80
N SER A 233 14.79 -2.51 7.87
CA SER A 233 13.43 -1.97 7.81
C SER A 233 12.50 -3.00 7.17
N LEU A 234 11.21 -2.72 7.05
CA LEU A 234 10.31 -3.53 6.25
C LEU A 234 10.74 -3.66 4.78
N ASP A 235 11.47 -2.68 4.25
CA ASP A 235 12.00 -2.73 2.88
C ASP A 235 12.91 -3.94 2.67
N THR A 236 13.71 -4.32 3.69
CA THR A 236 14.54 -5.53 3.64
C THR A 236 13.72 -6.81 3.67
N VAL A 237 12.60 -6.81 4.39
CA VAL A 237 11.67 -7.95 4.46
C VAL A 237 10.93 -8.14 3.14
N MET A 238 10.40 -7.05 2.56
CA MET A 238 9.69 -7.10 1.28
C MET A 238 10.58 -7.56 0.14
N ARG A 239 11.83 -7.08 0.11
CA ARG A 239 12.85 -7.52 -0.85
C ARG A 239 13.17 -9.01 -0.69
N TRP A 240 13.26 -9.48 0.55
CA TRP A 240 13.49 -10.90 0.83
C TRP A 240 12.33 -11.78 0.31
N LEU A 241 11.07 -11.38 0.53
CA LEU A 241 9.89 -12.09 -0.01
C LEU A 241 9.91 -12.13 -1.54
N TYR A 242 10.15 -11.00 -2.19
CA TYR A 242 10.24 -10.91 -3.64
C TYR A 242 11.30 -11.86 -4.21
N GLN A 243 12.47 -11.96 -3.57
CA GLN A 243 13.57 -12.81 -4.02
C GLN A 243 13.35 -14.30 -3.77
N HIS A 244 12.63 -14.66 -2.69
CA HIS A 244 12.51 -16.05 -2.25
C HIS A 244 11.14 -16.68 -2.51
N TYR A 245 10.13 -15.89 -2.88
CA TYR A 245 8.76 -16.35 -3.15
C TYR A 245 8.26 -15.91 -4.53
N PRO A 246 9.02 -16.13 -5.62
CA PRO A 246 8.50 -15.82 -6.95
C PRO A 246 7.25 -16.67 -7.21
N ARG A 247 6.17 -16.01 -7.63
CA ARG A 247 4.82 -16.58 -7.77
C ARG A 247 4.75 -17.85 -8.61
N ASN A 248 5.59 -17.95 -9.62
CA ASN A 248 5.67 -19.12 -10.51
C ASN A 248 6.33 -20.35 -9.86
N ILE A 249 6.95 -20.18 -8.67
CA ILE A 249 7.63 -21.27 -7.96
C ILE A 249 6.84 -21.65 -6.70
N LYS A 250 6.48 -20.65 -5.85
CA LYS A 250 5.78 -20.90 -4.60
C LYS A 250 4.98 -19.68 -4.13
N LEU A 251 3.93 -19.95 -3.36
CA LEU A 251 3.09 -18.94 -2.71
C LEU A 251 3.46 -18.85 -1.24
N TYR A 252 3.39 -17.66 -0.64
CA TYR A 252 3.66 -17.47 0.79
C TYR A 252 2.39 -17.55 1.64
N ASN A 253 2.56 -17.84 2.91
CA ASN A 253 1.55 -17.81 3.96
C ASN A 253 2.05 -17.03 5.19
N ASN A 254 1.25 -16.99 6.26
CA ASN A 254 1.58 -16.25 7.48
C ASN A 254 2.90 -16.68 8.14
N ALA A 255 3.21 -17.97 8.15
CA ALA A 255 4.48 -18.47 8.70
C ALA A 255 5.69 -18.01 7.86
N ASP A 256 5.51 -17.93 6.55
CA ASP A 256 6.52 -17.43 5.62
C ASP A 256 6.77 -15.93 5.81
N ILE A 257 5.73 -15.13 6.13
CA ILE A 257 5.88 -13.70 6.46
C ILE A 257 6.71 -13.53 7.74
N ILE A 258 6.42 -14.32 8.80
CA ILE A 258 7.22 -14.32 10.04
C ILE A 258 8.68 -14.69 9.76
N ALA A 259 8.89 -15.74 8.96
CA ALA A 259 10.23 -16.16 8.55
C ALA A 259 10.97 -15.09 7.75
N ALA A 260 10.26 -14.38 6.84
CA ALA A 260 10.81 -13.29 6.06
C ALA A 260 11.22 -12.10 6.94
N ILE A 261 10.43 -11.75 7.95
CA ILE A 261 10.78 -10.69 8.90
C ILE A 261 12.04 -11.08 9.66
N LYS A 262 12.13 -12.32 10.14
CA LYS A 262 13.31 -12.83 10.84
C LYS A 262 14.56 -12.84 9.95
N ALA A 263 14.42 -13.27 8.71
CA ALA A 263 15.52 -13.31 7.73
C ALA A 263 15.98 -11.89 7.33
N GLY A 264 15.03 -10.97 7.10
CA GLY A 264 15.32 -9.61 6.64
C GLY A 264 15.75 -8.64 7.75
N SER A 265 15.43 -8.92 9.02
CA SER A 265 15.72 -8.01 10.14
C SER A 265 16.56 -8.62 11.25
N GLY A 266 16.68 -9.94 11.32
CA GLY A 266 17.29 -10.67 12.43
C GLY A 266 16.40 -10.75 13.69
N LEU A 267 15.18 -10.18 13.67
CA LEU A 267 14.30 -10.07 14.82
C LEU A 267 13.15 -11.09 14.75
N ASP A 268 12.70 -11.55 15.91
CA ASP A 268 11.58 -12.49 16.02
C ASP A 268 10.30 -11.75 16.39
N TYR A 269 9.23 -11.95 15.60
CA TYR A 269 7.92 -11.32 15.78
C TYR A 269 6.81 -12.35 16.01
N GLN A 270 7.13 -13.61 16.36
CA GLN A 270 6.11 -14.64 16.59
C GLN A 270 5.05 -14.20 17.60
N VAL A 271 5.44 -13.54 18.70
CA VAL A 271 4.50 -13.03 19.72
C VAL A 271 3.61 -11.92 19.16
N PHE A 272 4.16 -11.01 18.35
CA PHE A 272 3.37 -9.95 17.69
C PHE A 272 2.30 -10.57 16.79
N PHE A 273 2.67 -11.55 15.97
CA PHE A 273 1.74 -12.22 15.07
C PHE A 273 0.67 -12.99 15.83
N THR A 274 1.04 -13.77 16.85
CA THR A 274 0.08 -14.52 17.67
C THR A 274 -0.95 -13.62 18.34
N ARG A 275 -0.55 -12.44 18.83
CA ARG A 275 -1.44 -11.52 19.53
C ARG A 275 -2.30 -10.67 18.60
N TYR A 276 -1.69 -10.07 17.58
CA TYR A 276 -2.31 -8.97 16.82
C TYR A 276 -2.76 -9.36 15.41
N ILE A 277 -2.17 -10.39 14.82
CA ILE A 277 -2.48 -10.83 13.46
C ILE A 277 -3.39 -12.07 13.46
N GLU A 278 -3.06 -13.08 14.27
CA GLU A 278 -3.81 -14.31 14.44
C GLU A 278 -4.83 -14.20 15.59
N GLY A 279 -4.49 -13.45 16.63
CA GLY A 279 -5.35 -13.11 17.74
C GLY A 279 -6.19 -11.87 17.47
N THR A 280 -6.85 -11.42 18.53
CA THR A 280 -7.77 -10.26 18.49
C THR A 280 -7.33 -9.10 19.40
N ASP A 281 -6.10 -9.16 19.92
CA ASP A 281 -5.57 -8.07 20.74
C ASP A 281 -5.45 -6.78 19.91
N THR A 282 -5.72 -5.64 20.55
CA THR A 282 -5.54 -4.33 19.92
C THR A 282 -4.06 -3.96 19.87
N MET A 283 -3.57 -3.56 18.71
CA MET A 283 -2.18 -3.13 18.54
C MET A 283 -1.86 -1.87 19.37
N PRO A 284 -0.71 -1.84 20.06
CA PRO A 284 -0.38 -0.81 21.06
C PRO A 284 0.19 0.48 20.42
N VAL A 285 -0.56 1.09 19.50
CA VAL A 285 -0.08 2.24 18.68
C VAL A 285 0.39 3.40 19.52
N ALA A 286 -0.38 3.78 20.55
CA ALA A 286 -0.08 4.92 21.41
C ALA A 286 1.21 4.75 22.26
N GLN A 287 1.70 3.52 22.40
CA GLN A 287 2.97 3.24 23.10
C GLN A 287 4.19 3.45 22.19
N HIS A 288 3.99 3.46 20.87
CA HIS A 288 5.06 3.59 19.87
C HIS A 288 5.07 4.95 19.18
N PHE A 289 3.91 5.59 18.99
CA PHE A 289 3.79 6.82 18.22
C PHE A 289 3.05 7.92 18.98
N ASP A 290 3.72 9.05 19.18
CA ASP A 290 3.08 10.33 19.47
C ASP A 290 3.13 11.21 18.22
N LEU A 291 2.16 10.96 17.31
CA LEU A 291 2.07 11.69 16.05
C LEU A 291 1.82 13.19 16.27
N GLY A 292 1.09 13.56 17.33
CA GLY A 292 0.83 14.96 17.66
C GLY A 292 2.10 15.68 18.05
N LYS A 293 2.93 15.07 18.92
CA LYS A 293 4.23 15.61 19.28
C LYS A 293 5.19 15.63 18.08
N ALA A 294 5.21 14.58 17.27
CA ALA A 294 6.06 14.51 16.09
C ALA A 294 5.73 15.61 15.07
N LEU A 295 4.44 15.91 14.86
CA LEU A 295 4.00 17.01 14.00
C LEU A 295 4.36 18.37 14.61
N TRP A 296 4.15 18.56 15.92
CA TRP A 296 4.54 19.77 16.62
C TRP A 296 6.03 20.06 16.50
N ASP A 297 6.87 19.05 16.78
CA ASP A 297 8.33 19.20 16.69
C ASP A 297 8.77 19.43 15.24
N PHE A 298 8.09 18.84 14.27
CA PHE A 298 8.36 19.07 12.86
C PHE A 298 8.10 20.53 12.42
N GLU A 299 7.03 21.15 12.93
CA GLU A 299 6.63 22.50 12.56
C GLU A 299 7.34 23.58 13.39
N PHE A 300 7.48 23.38 14.70
CA PHE A 300 7.81 24.45 15.65
C PHE A 300 9.05 24.18 16.50
N ASN A 301 9.62 22.98 16.47
CA ASN A 301 10.70 22.60 17.39
C ASN A 301 11.77 21.73 16.68
N PRO A 302 12.46 22.29 15.64
CA PRO A 302 13.33 21.51 14.75
C PRO A 302 14.46 20.76 15.47
N GLU A 303 14.94 21.28 16.61
CA GLU A 303 15.99 20.65 17.41
C GLU A 303 15.55 19.36 18.09
N GLN A 304 14.23 19.12 18.21
CA GLN A 304 13.68 17.90 18.78
C GLN A 304 13.33 16.83 17.72
N GLN A 305 13.42 17.14 16.44
CA GLN A 305 13.07 16.22 15.36
C GLN A 305 13.85 14.90 15.41
N HIS A 306 15.08 14.91 15.94
CA HIS A 306 15.90 13.71 16.11
C HIS A 306 15.24 12.65 16.99
N GLN A 307 14.33 13.02 17.91
CA GLN A 307 13.57 12.09 18.74
C GLN A 307 12.57 11.25 17.93
N HIS A 308 12.21 11.71 16.75
CA HIS A 308 11.22 11.10 15.87
C HIS A 308 11.85 10.44 14.60
N VAL A 309 13.17 10.32 14.55
CA VAL A 309 13.90 9.88 13.34
C VAL A 309 13.35 8.59 12.74
N TYR A 310 13.07 7.57 13.56
CA TYR A 310 12.55 6.30 13.06
C TYR A 310 11.12 6.41 12.53
N LEU A 311 10.28 7.21 13.20
CA LEU A 311 8.94 7.52 12.71
C LEU A 311 8.99 8.28 11.39
N TYR A 312 9.88 9.25 11.24
CA TYR A 312 10.04 10.00 10.01
C TYR A 312 10.51 9.12 8.84
N HIS A 313 11.40 8.16 9.09
CA HIS A 313 11.75 7.14 8.09
C HIS A 313 10.57 6.23 7.73
N THR A 314 9.83 5.77 8.74
CA THR A 314 8.64 4.94 8.57
C THR A 314 7.59 5.63 7.69
N LEU A 315 7.37 6.93 7.87
CA LEU A 315 6.40 7.72 7.09
C LEU A 315 6.95 8.25 5.75
N GLY A 316 8.22 7.99 5.43
CA GLY A 316 8.84 8.48 4.20
C GLY A 316 9.23 9.97 4.22
N ILE A 317 9.19 10.62 5.39
CA ILE A 317 9.61 12.02 5.59
C ILE A 317 11.12 12.15 5.44
N LEU A 318 11.87 11.18 5.94
CA LEU A 318 13.30 11.01 5.72
C LEU A 318 13.58 9.83 4.80
N THR A 319 14.63 9.92 4.01
CA THR A 319 15.15 8.81 3.20
C THR A 319 16.33 8.16 3.91
N ASP A 320 16.61 6.88 3.64
CA ASP A 320 17.75 6.15 4.25
C ASP A 320 19.12 6.76 3.93
N ARG A 321 19.18 7.71 2.99
CA ARG A 321 20.40 8.46 2.64
C ARG A 321 20.63 9.72 3.48
N GLN A 322 19.72 10.06 4.39
CA GLN A 322 19.73 11.31 5.18
C GLN A 322 20.07 11.09 6.67
N LEU A 323 20.64 9.92 6.99
CA LEU A 323 21.23 9.63 8.30
C LEU A 323 22.71 9.95 8.34
#